data_5cb9285e0528254a78878cee40a5d924
#
_entry.id   5cb9285e0528254a78878cee40a5d924
#
_cell.length_a   1.000
_cell.length_b   1.000
_cell.length_c   1.000
_cell.angle_alpha   90.00
_cell.angle_beta   90.00
_cell.angle_gamma   90.00
#
_symmetry.space_group_name_H-M   'P 1'
#
loop_
_entity.id
_entity.type
_entity.pdbx_description
1 polymer ?
#
loop_
_entity_poly.entity_id
_entity_poly.type
_entity_poly.pdbx_seq_one_letter_code
_entity_poly.pdbx_strand_id
1 'polypeptide(L)'
;THFANTNGLWQQDHYTTAHDMALIARAAYKNPTFAKITGTKRYNIPKTNKSKTGHALHNHHQMLLAGTHPQYVYEYCVGGKTGYTSKCRYTLITYAKKNGMTLVSVVMRADSPWDTNNEYTDTIKLLNTTFEKYKRYNIQNDAVKEINNNYLFTKFSPFFNSNNSPLTIDSDAGVMLPKGVDISKTQKKITMDEKSSKMVDGKKVIGHISYTYNRKEIGGSDIYYAKPAVASLNDSIDMADWFTEA
;
A
#
# COMPACT_ATOMS: atom_id res chain seq x y z
N THR A 1 -6.53 -19.81 6.53
CA THR A 1 -5.96 -19.01 7.62
C THR A 1 -6.92 -19.00 8.81
N HIS A 2 -6.41 -19.31 9.99
CA HIS A 2 -7.13 -19.22 11.27
C HIS A 2 -6.19 -18.67 12.33
N PHE A 3 -6.57 -17.55 12.96
CA PHE A 3 -5.79 -16.92 14.02
C PHE A 3 -6.48 -17.18 15.37
N ALA A 4 -5.79 -17.87 16.27
CA ALA A 4 -6.27 -18.15 17.62
C ALA A 4 -5.82 -17.09 18.65
N ASN A 5 -4.84 -16.26 18.31
CA ASN A 5 -4.34 -15.15 19.13
C ASN A 5 -3.75 -14.05 18.27
N THR A 6 -3.51 -12.88 18.87
CA THR A 6 -2.95 -11.70 18.20
C THR A 6 -1.44 -11.51 18.41
N ASN A 7 -0.84 -12.28 19.30
CA ASN A 7 0.58 -12.11 19.67
C ASN A 7 1.53 -13.00 18.85
N GLY A 8 0.99 -13.96 18.05
CA GLY A 8 1.76 -14.86 17.21
C GLY A 8 2.44 -16.01 17.94
N LEU A 9 2.14 -16.24 19.21
CA LEU A 9 2.62 -17.42 19.92
C LEU A 9 1.90 -18.67 19.42
N TRP A 10 2.60 -19.80 19.51
CA TRP A 10 2.02 -21.05 19.08
C TRP A 10 0.77 -21.44 19.84
N GLN A 11 -0.24 -21.83 19.10
CA GLN A 11 -1.46 -22.42 19.62
C GLN A 11 -1.94 -23.46 18.61
N GLN A 12 -2.61 -24.51 19.09
CA GLN A 12 -3.28 -25.46 18.21
C GLN A 12 -4.28 -24.69 17.33
N ASP A 13 -4.40 -25.04 16.08
CA ASP A 13 -5.26 -24.38 15.08
C ASP A 13 -4.90 -22.94 14.71
N HIS A 14 -3.72 -22.46 15.13
CA HIS A 14 -3.19 -21.17 14.70
C HIS A 14 -2.31 -21.34 13.45
N TYR A 15 -2.86 -21.04 12.27
CA TYR A 15 -2.17 -21.22 11.00
C TYR A 15 -2.54 -20.15 9.96
N THR A 16 -1.65 -19.95 9.01
CA THR A 16 -1.82 -19.01 7.89
C THR A 16 -1.00 -19.47 6.69
N THR A 17 -1.15 -18.76 5.57
CA THR A 17 -0.35 -18.93 4.35
C THR A 17 0.51 -17.71 4.09
N ALA A 18 1.58 -17.85 3.31
CA ALA A 18 2.41 -16.71 2.89
C ALA A 18 1.59 -15.69 2.08
N HIS A 19 0.64 -16.16 1.28
CA HIS A 19 -0.27 -15.29 0.52
C HIS A 19 -1.15 -14.44 1.44
N ASP A 20 -1.81 -15.07 2.42
CA ASP A 20 -2.69 -14.33 3.34
C ASP A 20 -1.91 -13.34 4.20
N MET A 21 -0.70 -13.73 4.65
CA MET A 21 0.18 -12.81 5.36
C MET A 21 0.65 -11.66 4.48
N ALA A 22 0.85 -11.85 3.19
CA ALA A 22 1.17 -10.77 2.26
C ALA A 22 0.00 -9.79 2.10
N LEU A 23 -1.26 -10.29 2.06
CA LEU A 23 -2.46 -9.44 2.03
C LEU A 23 -2.60 -8.62 3.32
N ILE A 24 -2.42 -9.25 4.48
CA ILE A 24 -2.46 -8.59 5.79
C ILE A 24 -1.34 -7.53 5.88
N ALA A 25 -0.13 -7.90 5.51
CA ALA A 25 1.02 -6.99 5.52
C ALA A 25 0.81 -5.79 4.60
N ARG A 26 0.26 -6.00 3.40
CA ARG A 26 -0.10 -4.93 2.47
C ARG A 26 -1.13 -3.96 3.07
N ALA A 27 -2.15 -4.49 3.73
CA ALA A 27 -3.16 -3.67 4.40
C ALA A 27 -2.56 -2.89 5.57
N ALA A 28 -1.75 -3.54 6.41
CA ALA A 28 -1.10 -2.91 7.56
C ALA A 28 -0.15 -1.78 7.14
N TYR A 29 0.60 -1.95 6.06
CA TYR A 29 1.57 -0.96 5.58
C TYR A 29 0.91 0.33 5.05
N LYS A 30 -0.37 0.30 4.68
CA LYS A 30 -1.15 1.50 4.34
C LYS A 30 -1.36 2.43 5.55
N ASN A 31 -1.26 1.91 6.77
CA ASN A 31 -1.30 2.72 7.98
C ASN A 31 0.06 3.39 8.19
N PRO A 32 0.15 4.74 8.16
CA PRO A 32 1.42 5.46 8.26
C PRO A 32 2.10 5.27 9.61
N THR A 33 1.35 5.11 10.68
CA THR A 33 1.90 4.84 12.01
C THR A 33 2.54 3.46 12.07
N PHE A 34 1.88 2.45 11.52
CA PHE A 34 2.44 1.10 11.40
C PHE A 34 3.72 1.09 10.57
N ALA A 35 3.70 1.73 9.39
CA ALA A 35 4.85 1.83 8.52
C ALA A 35 6.03 2.54 9.20
N LYS A 36 5.76 3.63 9.94
CA LYS A 36 6.77 4.35 10.73
C LYS A 36 7.38 3.46 11.81
N ILE A 37 6.56 2.76 12.60
CA ILE A 37 7.05 1.92 13.70
C ILE A 37 7.91 0.78 13.14
N THR A 38 7.42 0.05 12.14
CA THR A 38 8.13 -1.11 11.58
C THR A 38 9.39 -0.74 10.80
N GLY A 39 9.49 0.50 10.31
CA GLY A 39 10.67 1.04 9.62
C GLY A 39 11.65 1.78 10.54
N THR A 40 11.31 1.99 11.81
CA THR A 40 12.20 2.70 12.76
C THR A 40 13.38 1.81 13.13
N LYS A 41 14.59 2.25 12.83
CA LYS A 41 15.83 1.49 13.08
C LYS A 41 16.20 1.45 14.55
N ARG A 42 16.12 2.60 15.22
CA ARG A 42 16.45 2.78 16.64
C ARG A 42 15.46 3.75 17.26
N TYR A 43 15.13 3.52 18.51
CA TYR A 43 14.25 4.40 19.29
C TYR A 43 14.70 4.45 20.74
N ASN A 44 14.79 5.64 21.31
CA ASN A 44 15.13 5.82 22.71
C ASN A 44 13.86 6.18 23.51
N ILE A 45 13.45 5.27 24.37
CA ILE A 45 12.41 5.57 25.36
C ILE A 45 13.04 6.49 26.41
N PRO A 46 12.46 7.67 26.67
CA PRO A 46 12.99 8.60 27.64
C PRO A 46 12.90 8.03 29.08
N LYS A 47 13.57 8.69 30.00
CA LYS A 47 13.43 8.40 31.42
C LYS A 47 11.99 8.49 31.88
N THR A 48 11.62 7.62 32.79
CA THR A 48 10.29 7.60 33.43
C THR A 48 10.47 7.61 34.95
N ASN A 49 9.36 7.73 35.69
CA ASN A 49 9.38 7.60 37.14
C ASN A 49 9.89 6.22 37.63
N LYS A 50 9.75 5.16 36.78
CA LYS A 50 10.21 3.80 37.09
C LYS A 50 11.57 3.46 36.48
N SER A 51 12.00 4.13 35.41
CA SER A 51 13.27 3.90 34.74
C SER A 51 14.06 5.21 34.68
N LYS A 52 15.09 5.34 35.51
CA LYS A 52 15.91 6.55 35.57
C LYS A 52 16.87 6.73 34.41
N THR A 53 17.13 5.69 33.63
CA THR A 53 18.09 5.70 32.52
C THR A 53 17.43 5.75 31.14
N GLY A 54 16.12 5.42 31.06
CA GLY A 54 15.43 5.17 29.80
C GLY A 54 15.86 3.84 29.16
N HIS A 55 15.44 3.60 27.92
CA HIS A 55 15.77 2.36 27.19
C HIS A 55 16.07 2.65 25.72
N ALA A 56 17.19 2.15 25.22
CA ALA A 56 17.51 2.17 23.81
C ALA A 56 16.95 0.88 23.15
N LEU A 57 16.08 1.04 22.17
CA LEU A 57 15.50 -0.05 21.39
C LEU A 57 16.15 -0.09 20.01
N HIS A 58 16.40 -1.29 19.53
CA HIS A 58 16.90 -1.55 18.17
C HIS A 58 15.92 -2.43 17.43
N ASN A 59 15.72 -2.17 16.14
CA ASN A 59 14.90 -3.04 15.32
C ASN A 59 15.61 -4.40 15.12
N HIS A 60 14.86 -5.46 15.27
CA HIS A 60 15.41 -6.82 15.10
C HIS A 60 15.52 -7.22 13.62
N HIS A 61 14.95 -6.45 12.70
CA HIS A 61 14.98 -6.74 11.28
C HIS A 61 16.35 -6.39 10.69
N GLN A 62 17.19 -7.39 10.45
CA GLN A 62 18.58 -7.19 10.05
C GLN A 62 18.74 -6.55 8.67
N MET A 63 17.74 -6.60 7.81
CA MET A 63 17.77 -5.88 6.52
C MET A 63 17.63 -4.36 6.67
N LEU A 64 17.14 -3.88 7.82
CA LEU A 64 17.04 -2.44 8.13
C LEU A 64 18.29 -1.90 8.80
N LEU A 65 18.89 -2.67 9.67
CA LEU A 65 19.95 -2.23 10.54
C LEU A 65 21.04 -3.28 10.61
N ALA A 66 22.26 -2.90 10.26
CA ALA A 66 23.43 -3.73 10.46
C ALA A 66 23.57 -4.03 11.96
N GLY A 67 23.27 -5.26 12.33
CA GLY A 67 23.53 -5.83 13.65
C GLY A 67 24.79 -6.72 13.57
N THR A 68 24.63 -7.96 14.01
CA THR A 68 25.70 -8.98 13.91
C THR A 68 25.94 -9.46 12.48
N HIS A 69 25.01 -9.19 11.55
CA HIS A 69 25.04 -9.72 10.19
C HIS A 69 24.87 -8.58 9.16
N PRO A 70 25.90 -7.75 8.94
CA PRO A 70 25.81 -6.60 8.02
C PRO A 70 25.55 -7.01 6.56
N GLN A 71 25.87 -8.25 6.18
CA GLN A 71 25.63 -8.80 4.84
C GLN A 71 24.13 -8.89 4.47
N TYR A 72 23.22 -8.82 5.43
CA TYR A 72 21.78 -8.84 5.16
C TYR A 72 21.16 -7.45 5.02
N VAL A 73 21.92 -6.37 5.29
CA VAL A 73 21.41 -5.01 5.09
C VAL A 73 21.02 -4.84 3.62
N TYR A 74 19.77 -4.39 3.41
CA TYR A 74 19.21 -4.20 2.10
C TYR A 74 18.75 -2.75 1.93
N GLU A 75 19.42 -2.00 1.06
CA GLU A 75 19.24 -0.56 0.90
C GLU A 75 17.79 -0.14 0.62
N TYR A 76 17.01 -1.01 -0.04
CA TYR A 76 15.61 -0.74 -0.38
C TYR A 76 14.63 -1.17 0.72
N CYS A 77 15.10 -1.79 1.80
CA CYS A 77 14.24 -2.20 2.91
C CYS A 77 13.73 -0.98 3.68
N VAL A 78 12.43 -0.87 3.84
CA VAL A 78 11.77 0.25 4.51
C VAL A 78 11.00 -0.18 5.75
N GLY A 79 11.01 -1.45 6.09
CA GLY A 79 10.33 -1.97 7.28
C GLY A 79 10.07 -3.46 7.21
N GLY A 80 9.53 -4.00 8.27
CA GLY A 80 9.15 -5.39 8.31
C GLY A 80 8.96 -5.94 9.72
N LYS A 81 8.80 -7.26 9.81
CA LYS A 81 8.65 -7.98 11.08
C LYS A 81 9.28 -9.35 11.00
N THR A 82 10.07 -9.67 11.99
CA THR A 82 10.65 -11.00 12.20
C THR A 82 9.75 -11.83 13.11
N GLY A 83 9.82 -13.14 13.01
CA GLY A 83 9.17 -14.07 13.92
C GLY A 83 9.89 -15.37 14.02
N TYR A 84 9.87 -15.97 15.20
CA TYR A 84 10.41 -17.31 15.43
C TYR A 84 9.62 -18.04 16.52
N THR A 85 9.29 -19.28 16.26
CA THR A 85 8.92 -20.28 17.26
C THR A 85 9.47 -21.64 16.81
N SER A 86 9.67 -22.57 17.74
CA SER A 86 10.18 -23.90 17.39
C SER A 86 9.28 -24.67 16.40
N LYS A 87 7.99 -24.34 16.34
CA LYS A 87 7.01 -24.94 15.42
C LYS A 87 6.95 -24.24 14.07
N CYS A 88 6.96 -22.90 14.07
CA CYS A 88 6.85 -22.08 12.85
C CYS A 88 8.21 -21.83 12.19
N ARG A 89 9.33 -22.14 12.85
CA ARG A 89 10.68 -21.80 12.40
C ARG A 89 10.82 -20.30 12.22
N TYR A 90 11.77 -19.85 11.40
CA TYR A 90 11.98 -18.45 11.09
C TYR A 90 10.92 -17.95 10.10
N THR A 91 10.35 -16.78 10.38
CA THR A 91 9.42 -16.09 9.51
C THR A 91 9.86 -14.65 9.34
N LEU A 92 9.72 -14.12 8.13
CA LEU A 92 10.10 -12.76 7.80
C LEU A 92 9.10 -12.11 6.87
N ILE A 93 8.61 -10.93 7.25
CA ILE A 93 7.90 -10.02 6.37
C ILE A 93 8.80 -8.81 6.14
N THR A 94 9.00 -8.43 4.89
CA THR A 94 9.83 -7.28 4.51
C THR A 94 9.09 -6.40 3.53
N TYR A 95 9.10 -5.09 3.81
CA TYR A 95 8.67 -4.06 2.88
C TYR A 95 9.89 -3.45 2.21
N ALA A 96 9.88 -3.36 0.89
CA ALA A 96 10.96 -2.75 0.13
C ALA A 96 10.42 -1.78 -0.91
N LYS A 97 11.13 -0.65 -1.09
CA LYS A 97 10.78 0.39 -2.08
C LYS A 97 11.93 0.61 -3.05
N LYS A 98 11.66 0.46 -4.34
CA LYS A 98 12.62 0.75 -5.42
C LYS A 98 11.86 1.12 -6.69
N ASN A 99 12.34 2.14 -7.42
CA ASN A 99 11.80 2.54 -8.74
C ASN A 99 10.27 2.75 -8.73
N GLY A 100 9.73 3.39 -7.70
CA GLY A 100 8.28 3.61 -7.54
C GLY A 100 7.46 2.37 -7.17
N MET A 101 8.09 1.20 -7.06
CA MET A 101 7.44 -0.03 -6.58
C MET A 101 7.58 -0.15 -5.06
N THR A 102 6.49 -0.52 -4.39
CA THR A 102 6.52 -1.00 -3.02
C THR A 102 6.17 -2.48 -3.02
N LEU A 103 7.11 -3.31 -2.59
CA LEU A 103 6.95 -4.76 -2.53
C LEU A 103 6.80 -5.22 -1.09
N VAL A 104 6.03 -6.30 -0.91
CA VAL A 104 5.95 -7.07 0.33
C VAL A 104 6.49 -8.46 0.04
N SER A 105 7.53 -8.87 0.74
CA SER A 105 8.03 -10.24 0.72
C SER A 105 7.63 -10.94 2.01
N VAL A 106 7.18 -12.18 1.90
CA VAL A 106 6.82 -13.05 3.03
C VAL A 106 7.54 -14.38 2.89
N VAL A 107 8.43 -14.65 3.82
CA VAL A 107 9.10 -15.95 3.98
C VAL A 107 8.58 -16.59 5.25
N MET A 108 8.16 -17.84 5.16
CA MET A 108 7.61 -18.58 6.28
C MET A 108 8.31 -19.95 6.40
N ARG A 109 8.53 -20.37 7.65
CA ARG A 109 9.13 -21.66 7.98
C ARG A 109 10.51 -21.87 7.33
N ALA A 110 11.33 -20.81 7.31
CA ALA A 110 12.70 -20.96 6.86
C ALA A 110 13.50 -21.80 7.85
N ASP A 111 14.20 -22.79 7.33
CA ASP A 111 15.22 -23.50 8.08
C ASP A 111 16.52 -22.69 8.00
N SER A 112 16.93 -22.16 9.13
CA SER A 112 18.20 -21.45 9.25
C SER A 112 19.10 -22.29 10.14
N PRO A 113 19.80 -23.29 9.58
CA PRO A 113 20.84 -23.99 10.32
C PRO A 113 21.90 -22.96 10.71
N TRP A 114 22.61 -23.24 11.77
CA TRP A 114 23.63 -22.41 12.39
C TRP A 114 24.35 -21.54 11.35
N ASP A 115 24.19 -20.22 11.45
CA ASP A 115 24.84 -19.17 10.64
C ASP A 115 24.27 -18.82 9.24
N THR A 116 23.17 -19.40 8.76
CA THR A 116 22.72 -19.12 7.39
C THR A 116 21.59 -18.12 7.24
N ASN A 117 20.78 -17.87 8.29
CA ASN A 117 19.65 -16.93 8.26
C ASN A 117 18.89 -16.90 6.90
N ASN A 118 18.43 -18.09 6.47
CA ASN A 118 17.86 -18.31 5.14
C ASN A 118 16.64 -17.42 4.85
N GLU A 119 15.90 -16.99 5.88
CA GLU A 119 14.79 -16.05 5.73
C GLU A 119 15.22 -14.72 5.11
N TYR A 120 16.44 -14.25 5.38
CA TYR A 120 16.97 -13.01 4.80
C TYR A 120 17.50 -13.23 3.39
N THR A 121 18.26 -14.31 3.15
CA THR A 121 18.79 -14.59 1.82
C THR A 121 17.69 -14.86 0.82
N ASP A 122 16.65 -15.61 1.20
CA ASP A 122 15.48 -15.86 0.37
C ASP A 122 14.69 -14.57 0.09
N THR A 123 14.53 -13.73 1.11
CA THR A 123 13.88 -12.42 0.96
C THR A 123 14.64 -11.54 -0.03
N ILE A 124 15.96 -11.43 0.08
CA ILE A 124 16.79 -10.64 -0.84
C ILE A 124 16.64 -11.16 -2.28
N LYS A 125 16.69 -12.48 -2.46
CA LYS A 125 16.55 -13.11 -3.76
C LYS A 125 15.17 -12.85 -4.38
N LEU A 126 14.09 -12.95 -3.59
CA LEU A 126 12.73 -12.67 -4.04
C LEU A 126 12.57 -11.19 -4.46
N LEU A 127 13.05 -10.27 -3.63
CA LEU A 127 12.96 -8.84 -3.89
C LEU A 127 13.78 -8.45 -5.14
N ASN A 128 15.05 -8.88 -5.23
CA ASN A 128 15.90 -8.59 -6.37
C ASN A 128 15.30 -9.13 -7.67
N THR A 129 14.86 -10.40 -7.68
CA THR A 129 14.22 -11.02 -8.84
C THR A 129 12.98 -10.24 -9.28
N THR A 130 12.17 -9.77 -8.32
CA THR A 130 10.94 -9.03 -8.64
C THR A 130 11.26 -7.63 -9.18
N PHE A 131 12.17 -6.89 -8.56
CA PHE A 131 12.59 -5.57 -9.06
C PHE A 131 13.31 -5.65 -10.42
N GLU A 132 13.98 -6.76 -10.70
CA GLU A 132 14.63 -7.00 -11.98
C GLU A 132 13.61 -7.32 -13.07
N LYS A 133 12.64 -8.18 -12.79
CA LYS A 133 11.71 -8.71 -13.80
C LYS A 133 10.48 -7.84 -14.05
N TYR A 134 10.11 -6.97 -13.11
CA TYR A 134 8.89 -6.20 -13.19
C TYR A 134 9.15 -4.69 -13.22
N LYS A 135 8.19 -3.96 -13.76
CA LYS A 135 8.16 -2.50 -13.84
C LYS A 135 6.77 -2.02 -13.44
N ARG A 136 6.73 -0.90 -12.73
CA ARG A 136 5.47 -0.22 -12.39
C ARG A 136 5.14 0.84 -13.44
N TYR A 137 3.90 0.87 -13.86
CA TYR A 137 3.31 1.93 -14.65
C TYR A 137 2.38 2.75 -13.77
N ASN A 138 2.56 4.08 -13.75
CA ASN A 138 1.61 4.98 -13.14
C ASN A 138 0.41 5.15 -14.08
N ILE A 139 -0.80 4.96 -13.54
CA ILE A 139 -2.04 5.05 -14.33
C ILE A 139 -2.86 6.29 -14.01
N GLN A 140 -2.43 7.12 -13.07
CA GLN A 140 -3.23 8.22 -12.53
C GLN A 140 -3.71 9.17 -13.63
N ASN A 141 -2.83 9.73 -14.42
CA ASN A 141 -3.18 10.76 -15.41
C ASN A 141 -4.12 10.23 -16.49
N ASP A 142 -3.81 9.06 -17.05
CA ASP A 142 -4.59 8.48 -18.13
C ASP A 142 -5.95 7.98 -17.64
N ALA A 143 -5.98 7.36 -16.46
CA ALA A 143 -7.21 6.88 -15.86
C ALA A 143 -8.15 8.03 -15.47
N VAL A 144 -7.66 9.09 -14.83
CA VAL A 144 -8.46 10.25 -14.46
C VAL A 144 -9.03 10.94 -15.68
N LYS A 145 -8.22 11.15 -16.73
CA LYS A 145 -8.68 11.74 -17.98
C LYS A 145 -9.79 10.92 -18.65
N GLU A 146 -9.63 9.60 -18.70
CA GLU A 146 -10.62 8.72 -19.30
C GLU A 146 -11.92 8.65 -18.49
N ILE A 147 -11.83 8.48 -17.16
CA ILE A 147 -12.99 8.45 -16.28
C ILE A 147 -13.81 9.73 -16.43
N ASN A 148 -13.15 10.89 -16.46
CA ASN A 148 -13.83 12.16 -16.58
C ASN A 148 -14.40 12.41 -17.99
N ASN A 149 -13.76 11.91 -19.05
CA ASN A 149 -14.26 12.05 -20.41
C ASN A 149 -15.47 11.17 -20.70
N ASN A 150 -15.57 10.02 -20.04
CA ASN A 150 -16.62 9.01 -20.32
C ASN A 150 -17.85 9.16 -19.44
N TYR A 151 -17.79 9.92 -18.35
CA TYR A 151 -18.91 10.09 -17.43
C TYR A 151 -19.65 11.41 -17.63
N LEU A 152 -20.96 11.33 -17.55
CA LEU A 152 -21.94 12.37 -17.86
C LEU A 152 -21.69 13.73 -17.17
N PHE A 153 -21.02 13.73 -16.02
CA PHE A 153 -20.70 14.94 -15.28
C PHE A 153 -19.76 15.89 -16.01
N THR A 154 -18.91 15.39 -16.90
CA THR A 154 -17.96 16.19 -17.66
C THR A 154 -18.52 16.65 -19.00
N LYS A 155 -19.50 15.92 -19.57
CA LYS A 155 -20.09 16.25 -20.86
C LYS A 155 -21.13 17.39 -20.79
N PHE A 156 -21.73 17.59 -19.63
CA PHE A 156 -22.86 18.52 -19.48
C PHE A 156 -22.62 19.70 -18.56
N SER A 157 -21.47 19.81 -17.92
CA SER A 157 -21.15 20.95 -17.07
C SER A 157 -20.00 21.77 -17.62
N PRO A 158 -20.27 23.01 -18.09
CA PRO A 158 -19.21 23.94 -18.51
C PRO A 158 -18.31 24.38 -17.35
N PHE A 159 -18.66 24.05 -16.10
CA PHE A 159 -17.92 24.38 -14.89
C PHE A 159 -16.83 23.35 -14.54
N PHE A 160 -16.81 22.18 -15.19
CA PHE A 160 -15.81 21.14 -14.95
C PHE A 160 -14.81 21.12 -16.10
N ASN A 161 -13.77 21.96 -16.03
CA ASN A 161 -12.61 21.79 -16.88
C ASN A 161 -11.73 20.64 -16.33
N SER A 162 -10.77 20.19 -17.12
CA SER A 162 -9.90 19.06 -16.82
C SER A 162 -9.12 19.17 -15.49
N ASN A 163 -9.01 20.36 -14.93
CA ASN A 163 -8.27 20.63 -13.69
C ASN A 163 -9.17 20.56 -12.43
N ASN A 164 -10.49 20.63 -12.60
CA ASN A 164 -11.47 20.62 -11.49
C ASN A 164 -12.38 19.40 -11.53
N SER A 165 -11.88 18.31 -12.07
CA SER A 165 -12.66 17.08 -12.11
C SER A 165 -12.99 16.57 -10.71
N PRO A 166 -14.29 16.28 -10.43
CA PRO A 166 -14.68 15.72 -9.14
C PRO A 166 -14.27 14.25 -8.98
N LEU A 167 -13.85 13.58 -10.06
CA LEU A 167 -13.47 12.19 -10.03
C LEU A 167 -11.95 12.07 -9.98
N THR A 168 -11.48 11.37 -8.97
CA THR A 168 -10.05 11.13 -8.74
C THR A 168 -9.80 9.65 -8.46
N ILE A 169 -8.56 9.23 -8.57
CA ILE A 169 -8.08 7.93 -8.10
C ILE A 169 -6.91 8.16 -7.14
N ASP A 170 -6.36 7.10 -6.56
CA ASP A 170 -5.18 7.22 -5.71
C ASP A 170 -4.03 7.88 -6.46
N SER A 171 -3.34 8.81 -5.81
CA SER A 171 -2.21 9.54 -6.41
C SER A 171 -1.04 8.64 -6.80
N ASP A 172 -0.93 7.51 -6.13
CA ASP A 172 0.06 6.48 -6.42
C ASP A 172 -0.55 5.24 -7.11
N ALA A 173 -1.71 5.40 -7.76
CA ALA A 173 -2.31 4.32 -8.52
C ALA A 173 -1.38 3.80 -9.61
N GLY A 174 -1.25 2.48 -9.70
CA GLY A 174 -0.34 1.88 -10.66
C GLY A 174 -0.57 0.39 -10.86
N VAL A 175 0.00 -0.09 -11.94
CA VAL A 175 -0.01 -1.51 -12.30
C VAL A 175 1.40 -2.03 -12.45
N MET A 176 1.59 -3.30 -12.16
CA MET A 176 2.88 -3.97 -12.29
C MET A 176 2.85 -4.96 -13.46
N LEU A 177 3.78 -4.77 -14.39
CA LEU A 177 3.94 -5.62 -15.56
C LEU A 177 5.37 -6.14 -15.67
N PRO A 178 5.57 -7.30 -16.30
CA PRO A 178 6.90 -7.74 -16.68
C PRO A 178 7.59 -6.68 -17.55
N LYS A 179 8.89 -6.49 -17.37
CA LYS A 179 9.67 -5.61 -18.24
C LYS A 179 9.56 -6.08 -19.71
N GLY A 180 9.41 -5.13 -20.60
CA GLY A 180 9.17 -5.42 -22.03
C GLY A 180 7.72 -5.61 -22.42
N VAL A 181 6.79 -5.68 -21.45
CA VAL A 181 5.34 -5.68 -21.71
C VAL A 181 4.83 -4.24 -21.63
N ASP A 182 4.18 -3.79 -22.70
CA ASP A 182 3.52 -2.49 -22.74
C ASP A 182 2.13 -2.55 -22.08
N ILE A 183 1.72 -1.45 -21.46
CA ILE A 183 0.43 -1.35 -20.76
C ILE A 183 -0.77 -1.52 -21.72
N SER A 184 -0.61 -1.22 -22.99
CA SER A 184 -1.63 -1.43 -24.02
C SER A 184 -2.04 -2.90 -24.19
N LYS A 185 -1.20 -3.84 -23.74
CA LYS A 185 -1.52 -5.29 -23.73
C LYS A 185 -2.37 -5.73 -22.56
N THR A 186 -2.76 -4.82 -21.69
CA THR A 186 -3.65 -5.12 -20.55
C THR A 186 -5.11 -4.90 -20.93
N GLN A 187 -5.99 -5.61 -20.24
CA GLN A 187 -7.43 -5.35 -20.29
C GLN A 187 -7.78 -4.44 -19.13
N LYS A 188 -8.30 -3.26 -19.45
CA LYS A 188 -8.77 -2.28 -18.49
C LYS A 188 -10.28 -2.42 -18.32
N LYS A 189 -10.75 -2.41 -17.07
CA LYS A 189 -12.15 -2.42 -16.72
C LYS A 189 -12.45 -1.33 -15.72
N ILE A 190 -13.43 -0.47 -16.02
CA ILE A 190 -13.98 0.53 -15.13
C ILE A 190 -15.36 0.07 -14.70
N THR A 191 -15.59 0.01 -13.39
CA THR A 191 -16.88 -0.33 -12.80
C THR A 191 -17.32 0.82 -11.92
N MET A 192 -18.52 1.35 -12.14
CA MET A 192 -19.08 2.43 -11.31
C MET A 192 -20.16 1.88 -10.38
N ASP A 193 -20.17 2.38 -9.17
CA ASP A 193 -21.19 2.12 -8.15
C ASP A 193 -21.58 3.43 -7.46
N GLU A 194 -22.48 4.17 -8.09
CA GLU A 194 -22.95 5.47 -7.58
C GLU A 194 -23.73 5.34 -6.27
N LYS A 195 -24.26 4.15 -5.99
CA LYS A 195 -25.02 3.85 -4.76
C LYS A 195 -24.13 3.46 -3.59
N SER A 196 -22.82 3.29 -3.83
CA SER A 196 -21.88 2.94 -2.77
C SER A 196 -21.92 3.93 -1.62
N SER A 197 -21.94 3.42 -0.39
CA SER A 197 -21.79 4.20 0.84
C SER A 197 -20.36 4.16 1.40
N LYS A 198 -19.45 3.48 0.69
CA LYS A 198 -18.06 3.30 1.13
C LYS A 198 -17.32 4.63 1.14
N MET A 199 -16.72 4.97 2.28
CA MET A 199 -15.86 6.13 2.46
C MET A 199 -14.43 5.69 2.73
N VAL A 200 -13.47 6.38 2.12
CA VAL A 200 -12.03 6.20 2.36
C VAL A 200 -11.40 7.58 2.46
N ASP A 201 -10.77 7.89 3.58
CA ASP A 201 -10.13 9.18 3.85
C ASP A 201 -11.04 10.40 3.57
N GLY A 202 -12.32 10.30 3.95
CA GLY A 202 -13.32 11.36 3.76
C GLY A 202 -13.84 11.51 2.32
N LYS A 203 -13.41 10.66 1.38
CA LYS A 203 -13.88 10.64 0.00
C LYS A 203 -14.83 9.48 -0.23
N LYS A 204 -15.90 9.74 -0.97
CA LYS A 204 -16.84 8.70 -1.36
C LYS A 204 -16.24 7.83 -2.47
N VAL A 205 -16.20 6.51 -2.29
CA VAL A 205 -15.83 5.57 -3.34
C VAL A 205 -17.05 5.33 -4.21
N ILE A 206 -16.95 5.63 -5.50
CA ILE A 206 -18.05 5.50 -6.46
C ILE A 206 -17.74 4.54 -7.61
N GLY A 207 -16.62 3.88 -7.56
CA GLY A 207 -16.24 2.91 -8.58
C GLY A 207 -14.86 2.33 -8.35
N HIS A 208 -14.45 1.53 -9.30
CA HIS A 208 -13.12 0.91 -9.32
C HIS A 208 -12.61 0.78 -10.74
N ILE A 209 -11.32 1.07 -10.94
CA ILE A 209 -10.60 0.78 -12.17
C ILE A 209 -9.63 -0.37 -11.91
N SER A 210 -9.70 -1.43 -12.72
CA SER A 210 -8.81 -2.58 -12.64
C SER A 210 -8.13 -2.84 -13.97
N TYR A 211 -6.93 -3.40 -13.91
CA TYR A 211 -6.15 -3.84 -15.04
C TYR A 211 -5.83 -5.32 -14.92
N THR A 212 -6.04 -6.05 -15.99
CA THR A 212 -5.82 -7.51 -16.05
C THR A 212 -4.80 -7.82 -17.15
N TYR A 213 -3.84 -8.68 -16.83
CA TYR A 213 -2.87 -9.23 -17.78
C TYR A 213 -2.77 -10.75 -17.57
N ASN A 214 -2.82 -11.53 -18.64
CA ASN A 214 -2.82 -12.99 -18.57
C ASN A 214 -3.86 -13.54 -17.56
N ARG A 215 -5.08 -12.99 -17.59
CA ARG A 215 -6.22 -13.37 -16.70
C ARG A 215 -5.98 -13.10 -15.21
N LYS A 216 -4.95 -12.35 -14.85
CA LYS A 216 -4.68 -11.95 -13.46
C LYS A 216 -4.80 -10.43 -13.34
N GLU A 217 -5.46 -9.99 -12.31
CA GLU A 217 -5.45 -8.58 -11.95
C GLU A 217 -4.04 -8.17 -11.50
N ILE A 218 -3.52 -7.11 -12.11
CA ILE A 218 -2.15 -6.63 -11.92
C ILE A 218 -2.09 -5.28 -11.22
N GLY A 219 -3.23 -4.70 -10.91
CA GLY A 219 -3.38 -3.44 -10.20
C GLY A 219 -4.62 -2.68 -10.62
N GLY A 220 -4.82 -1.55 -9.98
CA GLY A 220 -5.97 -0.68 -10.18
C GLY A 220 -6.07 0.35 -9.06
N SER A 221 -7.25 0.97 -8.94
CA SER A 221 -7.56 1.93 -7.88
C SER A 221 -9.06 2.05 -7.68
N ASP A 222 -9.47 2.40 -6.46
CA ASP A 222 -10.81 2.92 -6.24
C ASP A 222 -10.96 4.27 -6.94
N ILE A 223 -12.16 4.59 -7.41
CA ILE A 223 -12.55 5.88 -8.01
C ILE A 223 -13.28 6.65 -6.93
N TYR A 224 -12.76 7.82 -6.63
CA TYR A 224 -13.29 8.69 -5.58
C TYR A 224 -14.04 9.88 -6.19
N TYR A 225 -15.18 10.18 -5.59
CA TYR A 225 -15.81 11.48 -5.74
C TYR A 225 -15.27 12.40 -4.64
N ALA A 226 -14.51 13.39 -5.03
CA ALA A 226 -14.11 14.48 -4.17
C ALA A 226 -15.11 15.63 -4.40
N LYS A 227 -15.91 15.96 -3.36
CA LYS A 227 -16.67 17.23 -3.42
C LYS A 227 -15.67 18.32 -3.73
N PRO A 228 -15.83 19.11 -4.82
CA PRO A 228 -14.94 20.22 -5.09
C PRO A 228 -14.83 21.02 -3.80
N ALA A 229 -13.62 21.37 -3.36
CA ALA A 229 -13.47 22.40 -2.37
C ALA A 229 -14.12 23.63 -3.03
N VAL A 230 -15.32 23.95 -2.63
CA VAL A 230 -15.89 25.26 -2.89
C VAL A 230 -14.86 26.17 -2.22
N ALA A 231 -14.03 26.84 -3.01
CA ALA A 231 -13.34 28.00 -2.52
C ALA A 231 -14.43 28.76 -1.76
N SER A 232 -14.21 29.00 -0.47
CA SER A 232 -15.18 29.73 0.32
C SER A 232 -15.42 31.04 -0.39
N LEU A 233 -16.41 31.05 -1.24
CA LEU A 233 -17.07 32.27 -1.66
C LEU A 233 -17.71 32.76 -0.36
N ASN A 234 -16.94 33.53 0.37
CA ASN A 234 -17.43 34.36 1.48
C ASN A 234 -18.32 35.49 0.96
N ASP A 235 -18.72 35.41 -0.26
CA ASP A 235 -19.80 36.21 -0.82
C ASP A 235 -20.94 35.24 -1.08
N SER A 236 -21.89 35.27 -0.17
CA SER A 236 -23.24 34.75 -0.35
C SER A 236 -23.86 35.40 -1.60
N ILE A 237 -23.59 34.84 -2.77
CA ILE A 237 -24.51 35.01 -3.89
C ILE A 237 -25.67 34.11 -3.51
N ASP A 238 -26.66 34.71 -2.90
CA ASP A 238 -27.94 34.07 -2.65
C ASP A 238 -28.53 33.75 -4.03
N MET A 239 -28.63 32.44 -4.33
CA MET A 239 -29.22 31.99 -5.59
C MET A 239 -30.68 32.50 -5.73
N ALA A 240 -31.30 33.01 -4.68
CA ALA A 240 -32.59 33.66 -4.71
C ALA A 240 -32.55 34.97 -5.49
N ASP A 241 -31.42 35.68 -5.54
CA ASP A 241 -31.33 36.96 -6.27
C ASP A 241 -31.27 36.79 -7.80
N TRP A 242 -30.96 35.60 -8.28
CA TRP A 242 -30.93 35.29 -9.73
C TRP A 242 -32.32 35.09 -10.34
N PHE A 243 -33.33 34.87 -9.54
CA PHE A 243 -34.70 34.61 -10.02
C PHE A 243 -35.67 35.80 -9.80
N THR A 244 -35.17 36.92 -9.31
CA THR A 244 -36.00 38.10 -9.04
C THR A 244 -35.86 39.22 -10.07
N GLU A 245 -34.98 39.11 -11.07
CA GLU A 245 -34.84 40.06 -12.19
C GLU A 245 -35.12 39.37 -13.54
N ALA A 246 -36.31 38.83 -13.72
CA ALA A 246 -36.83 38.40 -15.02
C ALA A 246 -38.29 38.77 -15.17
#